data_be72cb3e9291e67ff4b928a66b03b790
#
_entry.id   be72cb3e9291e67ff4b928a66b03b790
#
_cell.length_a   1.000
_cell.length_b   1.000
_cell.length_c   1.000
_cell.angle_alpha   90.00
_cell.angle_beta   90.00
_cell.angle_gamma   90.00
#
_symmetry.space_group_name_H-M   'P 1'
#
loop_
_entity.id
_entity.type
_entity.pdbx_description
1 polymer ?
#
loop_
_entity_poly.entity_id
_entity_poly.type
_entity_poly.pdbx_seq_one_letter_code
_entity_poly.pdbx_strand_id
1 'polypeptide(L)'
;LGVLEKKGGSTMGSDQDDMIAAPYTTVMKRLQGTTRLNIVYVAAVAPDRVVTAQREIETLIRQRHRIPAGEPTDVMMRSQEEISQRAAQATSTMSTLLGSVAAISLLVGGIGIMNIMLVSVTERTREIGIRRALGAKGRHILLQFLLEAVALSVVGGAIGIGLGVAASRVIARFAGWAVVIAPHSIAIAFGF
;
A
#
# COMPACT_ATOMS: atom_id res chain seq x y z
N LEU A 1 22.86 35.77 6.31
CA LEU A 1 22.13 34.83 7.16
C LEU A 1 20.63 35.03 6.91
N GLY A 2 19.92 33.99 6.60
CA GLY A 2 18.48 33.99 6.37
C GLY A 2 17.85 32.78 7.02
N VAL A 3 16.52 32.79 7.21
CA VAL A 3 15.72 31.68 7.67
C VAL A 3 15.04 31.09 6.44
N LEU A 4 15.12 29.76 6.29
CA LEU A 4 14.44 29.05 5.21
C LEU A 4 12.94 28.99 5.47
N GLU A 5 12.16 28.99 4.40
CA GLU A 5 10.71 28.83 4.48
C GLU A 5 10.35 27.42 4.96
N LYS A 6 9.33 27.34 5.80
CA LYS A 6 8.88 26.09 6.41
C LYS A 6 8.26 25.16 5.37
N LYS A 7 8.79 23.94 5.21
CA LYS A 7 8.32 22.91 4.27
C LYS A 7 7.47 21.83 4.90
N GLY A 8 7.57 21.67 6.22
CA GLY A 8 6.87 20.61 6.97
C GLY A 8 7.53 19.24 6.89
N GLY A 9 6.91 18.26 7.52
CA GLY A 9 7.42 16.89 7.57
C GLY A 9 7.35 16.19 6.22
N SER A 10 8.38 15.44 5.89
CA SER A 10 8.40 14.54 4.73
C SER A 10 7.47 13.35 4.96
N THR A 11 6.89 12.79 3.89
CA THR A 11 6.12 11.54 3.92
C THR A 11 6.90 10.33 4.49
N MET A 12 8.21 10.43 4.61
CA MET A 12 9.09 9.44 5.23
C MET A 12 9.40 9.74 6.71
N GLY A 13 8.69 10.68 7.34
CA GLY A 13 8.80 10.95 8.78
C GLY A 13 10.03 11.79 9.19
N SER A 14 10.84 12.28 8.26
CA SER A 14 11.92 13.23 8.57
C SER A 14 11.39 14.66 8.52
N ASP A 15 11.71 15.44 9.56
CA ASP A 15 11.46 16.88 9.58
C ASP A 15 12.40 17.58 8.59
N GLN A 16 11.82 18.22 7.56
CA GLN A 16 12.58 18.97 6.58
C GLN A 16 12.93 20.39 7.06
N ASP A 17 12.35 20.80 8.16
CA ASP A 17 12.54 22.14 8.73
C ASP A 17 13.71 22.19 9.71
N ASP A 18 14.17 21.04 10.22
CA ASP A 18 15.37 20.93 11.09
C ASP A 18 16.64 20.78 10.23
N MET A 19 16.91 21.81 9.42
CA MET A 19 18.04 21.83 8.49
C MET A 19 18.81 23.14 8.57
N ILE A 20 20.13 23.04 8.73
CA ILE A 20 21.05 24.19 8.62
C ILE A 20 21.79 24.11 7.30
N ALA A 21 21.57 25.11 6.42
CA ALA A 21 22.32 25.24 5.19
C ALA A 21 23.57 26.11 5.42
N ALA A 22 24.72 25.56 5.11
CA ALA A 22 26.01 26.29 5.18
C ALA A 22 26.87 25.93 3.95
N PRO A 23 27.81 26.80 3.54
CA PRO A 23 28.74 26.50 2.46
C PRO A 23 29.49 25.19 2.77
N TYR A 24 29.57 24.28 1.79
CA TYR A 24 30.19 22.96 1.97
C TYR A 24 31.63 23.04 2.51
N THR A 25 32.40 24.07 2.10
CA THR A 25 33.76 24.31 2.58
C THR A 25 33.80 24.61 4.08
N THR A 26 32.81 25.30 4.63
CA THR A 26 32.67 25.59 6.05
C THR A 26 32.33 24.32 6.83
N VAL A 27 31.38 23.54 6.31
CA VAL A 27 30.98 22.25 6.94
C VAL A 27 32.17 21.31 6.96
N MET A 28 32.88 21.13 5.84
CA MET A 28 34.00 20.23 5.73
C MET A 28 35.16 20.63 6.68
N LYS A 29 35.59 21.89 6.62
CA LYS A 29 36.79 22.34 7.34
C LYS A 29 36.53 22.65 8.79
N ARG A 30 35.37 23.21 9.16
CA ARG A 30 35.09 23.73 10.48
C ARG A 30 34.24 22.80 11.35
N LEU A 31 33.30 22.05 10.76
CA LEU A 31 32.36 21.21 11.51
C LEU A 31 32.77 19.73 11.49
N GLN A 32 33.10 19.19 10.32
CA GLN A 32 33.38 17.75 10.20
C GLN A 32 34.87 17.39 10.17
N GLY A 33 35.75 18.34 9.88
CA GLY A 33 37.19 18.07 9.77
C GLY A 33 37.55 17.07 8.66
N THR A 34 36.70 16.90 7.66
CA THR A 34 36.85 15.95 6.56
C THR A 34 36.89 16.66 5.20
N THR A 35 37.55 16.04 4.23
CA THR A 35 37.56 16.50 2.85
C THR A 35 36.62 15.70 1.95
N ARG A 36 35.82 14.78 2.54
CA ARG A 36 34.91 13.89 1.81
C ARG A 36 33.51 14.47 1.78
N LEU A 37 32.84 14.36 0.65
CA LEU A 37 31.42 14.63 0.48
C LEU A 37 30.64 13.35 0.72
N ASN A 38 29.60 13.40 1.55
CA ASN A 38 28.77 12.23 1.84
C ASN A 38 27.73 12.01 0.73
N ILE A 39 27.13 13.09 0.23
CA ILE A 39 26.09 13.05 -0.79
C ILE A 39 26.30 14.21 -1.76
N VAL A 40 26.12 13.96 -3.04
CA VAL A 40 26.08 14.95 -4.11
C VAL A 40 24.77 14.77 -4.87
N TYR A 41 23.98 15.83 -4.95
CA TYR A 41 22.78 15.86 -5.78
C TYR A 41 23.13 16.46 -7.14
N VAL A 42 22.76 15.74 -8.19
CA VAL A 42 22.97 16.16 -9.58
C VAL A 42 21.64 16.21 -10.29
N ALA A 43 21.38 17.29 -11.03
CA ALA A 43 20.21 17.42 -11.87
C ALA A 43 20.59 17.22 -13.33
N ALA A 44 19.89 16.33 -14.03
CA ALA A 44 19.99 16.21 -15.47
C ALA A 44 19.20 17.32 -16.16
N VAL A 45 19.61 17.73 -17.36
CA VAL A 45 18.96 18.78 -18.14
C VAL A 45 17.50 18.40 -18.52
N ALA A 46 17.27 17.08 -18.73
CA ALA A 46 15.95 16.57 -19.07
C ALA A 46 15.80 15.14 -18.50
N PRO A 47 14.57 14.68 -18.22
CA PRO A 47 14.32 13.36 -17.64
C PRO A 47 14.90 12.20 -18.45
N ASP A 48 14.84 12.28 -19.78
CA ASP A 48 15.38 11.27 -20.70
C ASP A 48 16.91 11.18 -20.68
N ARG A 49 17.60 12.18 -20.12
CA ARG A 49 19.06 12.25 -20.00
C ARG A 49 19.61 11.70 -18.71
N VAL A 50 18.75 11.33 -17.75
CA VAL A 50 19.20 10.85 -16.43
C VAL A 50 20.11 9.62 -16.55
N VAL A 51 19.74 8.62 -17.37
CA VAL A 51 20.55 7.41 -17.56
C VAL A 51 21.89 7.71 -18.23
N THR A 52 21.91 8.64 -19.19
CA THR A 52 23.15 9.07 -19.85
C THR A 52 24.06 9.79 -18.85
N ALA A 53 23.50 10.72 -18.06
CA ALA A 53 24.23 11.43 -17.02
C ALA A 53 24.81 10.48 -15.96
N GLN A 54 24.08 9.46 -15.54
CA GLN A 54 24.59 8.44 -14.62
C GLN A 54 25.81 7.71 -15.19
N ARG A 55 25.77 7.30 -16.46
CA ARG A 55 26.91 6.63 -17.10
C ARG A 55 28.15 7.56 -17.23
N GLU A 56 27.92 8.80 -17.57
CA GLU A 56 28.99 9.80 -17.67
C GLU A 56 29.63 10.05 -16.31
N ILE A 57 28.83 10.20 -15.26
CA ILE A 57 29.30 10.35 -13.89
C ILE A 57 30.06 9.09 -13.45
N GLU A 58 29.54 7.90 -13.71
CA GLU A 58 30.21 6.66 -13.36
C GLU A 58 31.58 6.56 -14.05
N THR A 59 31.64 6.87 -15.33
CA THR A 59 32.88 6.87 -16.10
C THR A 59 33.88 7.85 -15.52
N LEU A 60 33.44 9.07 -15.20
CA LEU A 60 34.26 10.09 -14.59
C LEU A 60 34.82 9.69 -13.22
N ILE A 61 33.97 9.09 -12.37
CA ILE A 61 34.36 8.61 -11.05
C ILE A 61 35.39 7.47 -11.18
N ARG A 62 35.15 6.48 -12.05
CA ARG A 62 36.10 5.40 -12.32
C ARG A 62 37.48 5.93 -12.74
N GLN A 63 37.50 6.93 -13.62
CA GLN A 63 38.75 7.56 -14.05
C GLN A 63 39.44 8.32 -12.91
N ARG A 64 38.68 9.08 -12.13
CA ARG A 64 39.24 9.92 -11.04
C ARG A 64 39.74 9.08 -9.87
N HIS A 65 39.00 8.03 -9.50
CA HIS A 65 39.33 7.14 -8.39
C HIS A 65 40.24 6.00 -8.82
N ARG A 66 40.59 5.91 -10.13
CA ARG A 66 41.46 4.86 -10.70
C ARG A 66 40.95 3.45 -10.41
N ILE A 67 39.63 3.25 -10.51
CA ILE A 67 38.99 1.96 -10.27
C ILE A 67 39.26 1.03 -11.47
N PRO A 68 39.85 -0.17 -11.27
CA PRO A 68 40.09 -1.10 -12.35
C PRO A 68 38.84 -1.54 -13.09
N ALA A 69 38.99 -1.94 -14.34
CA ALA A 69 37.89 -2.51 -15.11
C ALA A 69 37.41 -3.81 -14.46
N GLY A 70 36.09 -3.92 -14.21
CA GLY A 70 35.47 -5.08 -13.57
C GLY A 70 35.25 -4.96 -12.06
N GLU A 71 35.82 -3.97 -11.38
CA GLU A 71 35.53 -3.72 -9.99
C GLU A 71 34.29 -2.81 -9.82
N PRO A 72 33.51 -3.00 -8.75
CA PRO A 72 32.37 -2.12 -8.46
C PRO A 72 32.86 -0.69 -8.13
N THR A 73 32.03 0.30 -8.43
CA THR A 73 32.29 1.69 -8.05
C THR A 73 32.18 1.88 -6.53
N ASP A 74 33.03 2.71 -5.97
CA ASP A 74 33.00 3.11 -4.56
C ASP A 74 31.93 4.17 -4.21
N VAL A 75 31.16 4.60 -5.22
CA VAL A 75 30.07 5.56 -5.08
C VAL A 75 28.76 4.92 -5.51
N MET A 76 27.77 5.01 -4.63
CA MET A 76 26.42 4.53 -4.92
C MET A 76 25.61 5.64 -5.59
N MET A 77 25.22 5.44 -6.83
CA MET A 77 24.33 6.35 -7.56
C MET A 77 22.89 5.82 -7.51
N ARG A 78 21.95 6.69 -7.24
CA ARG A 78 20.51 6.39 -7.27
C ARG A 78 19.77 7.49 -8.02
N SER A 79 18.94 7.13 -8.97
CA SER A 79 18.04 8.08 -9.59
C SER A 79 16.76 8.23 -8.77
N GLN A 80 16.11 9.39 -8.89
CA GLN A 80 14.80 9.62 -8.29
C GLN A 80 13.76 8.62 -8.83
N GLU A 81 13.89 8.25 -10.10
CA GLU A 81 13.04 7.25 -10.75
C GLU A 81 13.18 5.87 -10.08
N GLU A 82 14.41 5.40 -9.84
CA GLU A 82 14.65 4.12 -9.15
C GLU A 82 14.09 4.11 -7.73
N ILE A 83 14.22 5.23 -7.00
CA ILE A 83 13.66 5.36 -5.65
C ILE A 83 12.13 5.27 -5.71
N SER A 84 11.52 6.00 -6.66
CA SER A 84 10.08 6.00 -6.87
C SER A 84 9.56 4.60 -7.27
N GLN A 85 10.23 3.93 -8.20
CA GLN A 85 9.88 2.58 -8.63
C GLN A 85 9.99 1.56 -7.50
N ARG A 86 11.03 1.62 -6.68
CA ARG A 86 11.18 0.74 -5.50
C ARG A 86 10.09 0.99 -4.47
N ALA A 87 9.74 2.25 -4.22
CA ALA A 87 8.63 2.60 -3.33
C ALA A 87 7.28 2.08 -3.88
N ALA A 88 7.02 2.25 -5.17
CA ALA A 88 5.83 1.73 -5.83
C ALA A 88 5.77 0.20 -5.77
N GLN A 89 6.89 -0.49 -6.00
CA GLN A 89 6.98 -1.95 -5.91
C GLN A 89 6.74 -2.46 -4.49
N ALA A 90 7.31 -1.81 -3.48
CA ALA A 90 7.05 -2.14 -2.08
C ALA A 90 5.56 -1.98 -1.72
N THR A 91 4.94 -0.87 -2.16
CA THR A 91 3.52 -0.63 -1.97
C THR A 91 2.66 -1.67 -2.67
N SER A 92 3.00 -2.04 -3.91
CA SER A 92 2.30 -3.09 -4.68
C SER A 92 2.40 -4.46 -3.98
N THR A 93 3.58 -4.81 -3.47
CA THR A 93 3.78 -6.06 -2.72
C THR A 93 2.93 -6.07 -1.45
N MET A 94 2.93 -4.98 -0.67
CA MET A 94 2.07 -4.85 0.51
C MET A 94 0.59 -4.96 0.17
N SER A 95 0.15 -4.30 -0.90
CA SER A 95 -1.24 -4.37 -1.36
C SER A 95 -1.64 -5.79 -1.76
N THR A 96 -0.76 -6.52 -2.42
CA THR A 96 -0.99 -7.92 -2.81
C THR A 96 -1.09 -8.83 -1.57
N LEU A 97 -0.20 -8.65 -0.60
CA LEU A 97 -0.24 -9.42 0.66
C LEU A 97 -1.54 -9.14 1.43
N LEU A 98 -1.90 -7.87 1.60
CA LEU A 98 -3.15 -7.49 2.27
C LEU A 98 -4.38 -8.00 1.52
N GLY A 99 -4.37 -7.94 0.18
CA GLY A 99 -5.41 -8.50 -0.66
C GLY A 99 -5.55 -10.02 -0.50
N SER A 100 -4.43 -10.73 -0.39
CA SER A 100 -4.43 -12.18 -0.15
C SER A 100 -5.02 -12.54 1.22
N VAL A 101 -4.66 -11.80 2.26
CA VAL A 101 -5.23 -11.97 3.61
C VAL A 101 -6.74 -11.69 3.60
N ALA A 102 -7.16 -10.63 2.91
CA ALA A 102 -8.57 -10.29 2.78
C ALA A 102 -9.35 -11.40 2.04
N ALA A 103 -8.81 -11.95 0.96
CA ALA A 103 -9.42 -13.05 0.22
C ALA A 103 -9.60 -14.32 1.08
N ILE A 104 -8.56 -14.67 1.86
CA ILE A 104 -8.65 -15.81 2.81
C ILE A 104 -9.71 -15.53 3.88
N SER A 105 -9.74 -14.33 4.44
CA SER A 105 -10.73 -13.93 5.44
C SER A 105 -12.17 -14.04 4.89
N LEU A 106 -12.35 -13.66 3.63
CA LEU A 106 -13.62 -13.74 2.94
C LEU A 106 -14.06 -15.20 2.75
N LEU A 107 -13.15 -16.09 2.33
CA LEU A 107 -13.41 -17.54 2.23
C LEU A 107 -13.83 -18.13 3.59
N VAL A 108 -13.12 -17.77 4.66
CA VAL A 108 -13.46 -18.24 6.02
C VAL A 108 -14.83 -17.73 6.45
N GLY A 109 -15.14 -16.46 6.15
CA GLY A 109 -16.45 -15.87 6.39
C GLY A 109 -17.57 -16.60 5.63
N GLY A 110 -17.34 -16.93 4.35
CA GLY A 110 -18.25 -17.72 3.52
C GLY A 110 -18.52 -19.13 4.08
N ILE A 111 -17.47 -19.80 4.54
CA ILE A 111 -17.60 -21.09 5.24
C ILE A 111 -18.44 -20.95 6.53
N GLY A 112 -18.25 -19.84 7.25
CA GLY A 112 -19.05 -19.51 8.43
C GLY A 112 -20.55 -19.41 8.11
N ILE A 113 -20.91 -18.66 7.06
CA ILE A 113 -22.31 -18.54 6.59
C ILE A 113 -22.84 -19.91 6.14
N MET A 114 -22.06 -20.67 5.38
CA MET A 114 -22.43 -22.01 4.96
C MET A 114 -22.78 -22.90 6.15
N ASN A 115 -21.96 -22.92 7.19
CA ASN A 115 -22.20 -23.74 8.39
C ASN A 115 -23.49 -23.31 9.11
N ILE A 116 -23.74 -22.00 9.26
CA ILE A 116 -24.97 -21.48 9.86
C ILE A 116 -26.18 -21.91 9.03
N MET A 117 -26.10 -21.80 7.72
CA MET A 117 -27.19 -22.18 6.82
C MET A 117 -27.48 -23.69 6.84
N LEU A 118 -26.42 -24.54 6.93
CA LEU A 118 -26.58 -25.98 7.07
C LEU A 118 -27.33 -26.35 8.37
N VAL A 119 -26.95 -25.73 9.49
CA VAL A 119 -27.67 -25.92 10.77
C VAL A 119 -29.12 -25.45 10.65
N SER A 120 -29.37 -24.26 10.07
CA SER A 120 -30.71 -23.74 9.88
C SER A 120 -31.62 -24.70 9.05
N VAL A 121 -31.06 -25.28 7.98
CA VAL A 121 -31.77 -26.24 7.13
C VAL A 121 -32.09 -27.51 7.93
N THR A 122 -31.14 -28.02 8.72
CA THR A 122 -31.35 -29.26 9.53
C THR A 122 -32.40 -29.02 10.61
N GLU A 123 -32.38 -27.90 11.30
CA GLU A 123 -33.38 -27.56 12.32
C GLU A 123 -34.79 -27.41 11.73
N ARG A 124 -34.90 -26.88 10.50
CA ARG A 124 -36.19 -26.68 9.81
C ARG A 124 -36.61 -27.86 8.92
N THR A 125 -35.97 -29.02 9.03
CA THR A 125 -36.23 -30.19 8.16
C THR A 125 -37.71 -30.62 8.20
N ARG A 126 -38.35 -30.61 9.39
CA ARG A 126 -39.77 -30.95 9.54
C ARG A 126 -40.67 -29.95 8.80
N GLU A 127 -40.40 -28.68 8.90
CA GLU A 127 -41.14 -27.63 8.21
C GLU A 127 -40.99 -27.74 6.68
N ILE A 128 -39.77 -27.99 6.21
CA ILE A 128 -39.48 -28.25 4.79
C ILE A 128 -40.25 -29.49 4.29
N GLY A 129 -40.29 -30.55 5.10
CA GLY A 129 -41.04 -31.77 4.78
C GLY A 129 -42.54 -31.50 4.62
N ILE A 130 -43.15 -30.75 5.53
CA ILE A 130 -44.57 -30.38 5.46
C ILE A 130 -44.86 -29.57 4.21
N ARG A 131 -44.03 -28.54 3.90
CA ARG A 131 -44.18 -27.73 2.68
C ARG A 131 -44.09 -28.57 1.41
N ARG A 132 -43.18 -29.55 1.37
CA ARG A 132 -43.06 -30.46 0.24
C ARG A 132 -44.26 -31.40 0.08
N ALA A 133 -44.79 -31.90 1.19
CA ALA A 133 -46.00 -32.69 1.19
C ALA A 133 -47.24 -31.94 0.69
N LEU A 134 -47.28 -30.63 0.93
CA LEU A 134 -48.32 -29.72 0.41
C LEU A 134 -48.07 -29.27 -1.04
N GLY A 135 -47.03 -29.82 -1.72
CA GLY A 135 -46.77 -29.59 -3.15
C GLY A 135 -45.75 -28.44 -3.45
N ALA A 136 -45.03 -27.95 -2.46
CA ALA A 136 -44.01 -26.92 -2.70
C ALA A 136 -42.86 -27.51 -3.55
N LYS A 137 -42.50 -26.79 -4.63
CA LYS A 137 -41.35 -27.16 -5.49
C LYS A 137 -40.03 -26.91 -4.75
N GLY A 138 -39.09 -27.86 -4.85
CA GLY A 138 -37.78 -27.75 -4.19
C GLY A 138 -37.03 -26.43 -4.49
N ARG A 139 -37.20 -25.89 -5.74
CA ARG A 139 -36.61 -24.60 -6.15
C ARG A 139 -37.11 -23.42 -5.30
N HIS A 140 -38.32 -23.42 -4.82
CA HIS A 140 -38.88 -22.34 -4.01
C HIS A 140 -38.26 -22.34 -2.59
N ILE A 141 -38.06 -23.56 -2.05
CA ILE A 141 -37.40 -23.75 -0.76
C ILE A 141 -35.93 -23.33 -0.86
N LEU A 142 -35.24 -23.77 -1.92
CA LEU A 142 -33.85 -23.37 -2.16
C LEU A 142 -33.71 -21.86 -2.29
N LEU A 143 -34.59 -21.21 -3.06
CA LEU A 143 -34.57 -19.77 -3.25
C LEU A 143 -34.78 -19.02 -1.95
N GLN A 144 -35.65 -19.54 -1.06
CA GLN A 144 -35.86 -18.94 0.25
C GLN A 144 -34.56 -18.90 1.10
N PHE A 145 -33.87 -20.04 1.21
CA PHE A 145 -32.61 -20.09 1.95
C PHE A 145 -31.51 -19.28 1.29
N LEU A 146 -31.48 -19.23 -0.04
CA LEU A 146 -30.53 -18.40 -0.78
C LEU A 146 -30.76 -16.91 -0.48
N LEU A 147 -32.03 -16.46 -0.52
CA LEU A 147 -32.35 -15.07 -0.19
C LEU A 147 -32.02 -14.72 1.27
N GLU A 148 -32.22 -15.67 2.20
CA GLU A 148 -31.83 -15.48 3.60
C GLU A 148 -30.31 -15.31 3.75
N ALA A 149 -29.52 -16.16 3.07
CA ALA A 149 -28.06 -16.04 3.05
C ALA A 149 -27.57 -14.74 2.42
N VAL A 150 -28.16 -14.35 1.28
CA VAL A 150 -27.85 -13.07 0.61
C VAL A 150 -28.20 -11.87 1.51
N ALA A 151 -29.35 -11.88 2.17
CA ALA A 151 -29.74 -10.82 3.08
C ALA A 151 -28.75 -10.66 4.24
N LEU A 152 -28.32 -11.77 4.84
CA LEU A 152 -27.28 -11.77 5.89
C LEU A 152 -25.95 -11.22 5.36
N SER A 153 -25.52 -11.64 4.17
CA SER A 153 -24.28 -11.17 3.54
C SER A 153 -24.34 -9.68 3.24
N VAL A 154 -25.45 -9.17 2.70
CA VAL A 154 -25.62 -7.74 2.40
C VAL A 154 -25.56 -6.88 3.67
N VAL A 155 -26.27 -7.31 4.73
CA VAL A 155 -26.26 -6.59 6.01
C VAL A 155 -24.85 -6.61 6.62
N GLY A 156 -24.23 -7.79 6.69
CA GLY A 156 -22.87 -7.95 7.20
C GLY A 156 -21.85 -7.13 6.38
N GLY A 157 -21.95 -7.18 5.06
CA GLY A 157 -21.11 -6.41 4.16
C GLY A 157 -21.25 -4.89 4.32
N ALA A 158 -22.49 -4.40 4.46
CA ALA A 158 -22.75 -2.97 4.71
C ALA A 158 -22.13 -2.50 6.04
N ILE A 159 -22.28 -3.29 7.09
CA ILE A 159 -21.67 -3.01 8.41
C ILE A 159 -20.14 -3.05 8.27
N GLY A 160 -19.57 -4.06 7.61
CA GLY A 160 -18.13 -4.21 7.41
C GLY A 160 -17.53 -3.02 6.65
N ILE A 161 -18.16 -2.59 5.55
CA ILE A 161 -17.77 -1.40 4.80
C ILE A 161 -17.82 -0.15 5.67
N GLY A 162 -18.89 0.02 6.43
CA GLY A 162 -19.06 1.16 7.35
C GLY A 162 -17.94 1.22 8.38
N LEU A 163 -17.64 0.10 9.03
CA LEU A 163 -16.54 -0.02 10.00
C LEU A 163 -15.18 0.21 9.36
N GLY A 164 -14.94 -0.34 8.17
CA GLY A 164 -13.69 -0.14 7.43
C GLY A 164 -13.44 1.31 7.07
N VAL A 165 -14.45 2.00 6.57
CA VAL A 165 -14.37 3.44 6.25
C VAL A 165 -14.18 4.29 7.52
N ALA A 166 -14.89 3.97 8.59
CA ALA A 166 -14.74 4.67 9.87
C ALA A 166 -13.34 4.51 10.44
N ALA A 167 -12.83 3.27 10.50
CA ALA A 167 -11.48 2.96 10.96
C ALA A 167 -10.42 3.69 10.12
N SER A 168 -10.54 3.66 8.78
CA SER A 168 -9.63 4.36 7.88
C SER A 168 -9.59 5.86 8.15
N ARG A 169 -10.73 6.50 8.39
CA ARG A 169 -10.79 7.94 8.72
C ARG A 169 -10.18 8.26 10.08
N VAL A 170 -10.40 7.40 11.07
CA VAL A 170 -9.81 7.55 12.41
C VAL A 170 -8.28 7.46 12.30
N ILE A 171 -7.75 6.45 11.62
CA ILE A 171 -6.31 6.29 11.41
C ILE A 171 -5.73 7.50 10.66
N ALA A 172 -6.39 7.97 9.60
CA ALA A 172 -5.97 9.15 8.87
C ALA A 172 -5.82 10.39 9.76
N ARG A 173 -6.77 10.59 10.69
CA ARG A 173 -6.73 11.72 11.62
C ARG A 173 -5.63 11.63 12.67
N PHE A 174 -5.42 10.44 13.24
CA PHE A 174 -4.44 10.26 14.33
C PHE A 174 -3.01 10.09 13.82
N ALA A 175 -2.83 9.40 12.69
CA ALA A 175 -1.51 9.15 12.12
C ALA A 175 -1.04 10.21 11.12
N GLY A 176 -1.91 11.17 10.73
CA GLY A 176 -1.58 12.17 9.72
C GLY A 176 -1.38 11.60 8.31
N TRP A 177 -1.86 10.38 8.06
CA TRP A 177 -1.68 9.73 6.76
C TRP A 177 -2.76 10.15 5.77
N ALA A 178 -2.34 10.37 4.52
CA ALA A 178 -3.28 10.58 3.42
C ALA A 178 -3.92 9.24 3.04
N VAL A 179 -5.17 9.01 3.50
CA VAL A 179 -5.93 7.81 3.16
C VAL A 179 -6.82 8.10 1.96
N VAL A 180 -6.61 7.35 0.88
CA VAL A 180 -7.47 7.39 -0.31
C VAL A 180 -8.35 6.15 -0.32
N ILE A 181 -9.65 6.34 -0.19
CA ILE A 181 -10.63 5.25 -0.31
C ILE A 181 -10.95 5.09 -1.80
N ALA A 182 -10.54 3.97 -2.39
CA ALA A 182 -10.79 3.68 -3.78
C ALA A 182 -12.22 3.13 -3.97
N PRO A 183 -13.10 3.79 -4.75
CA PRO A 183 -14.49 3.35 -4.94
C PRO A 183 -14.62 1.93 -5.50
N HIS A 184 -13.70 1.53 -6.37
CA HIS A 184 -13.69 0.19 -6.95
C HIS A 184 -13.47 -0.92 -5.91
N SER A 185 -12.70 -0.66 -4.84
CA SER A 185 -12.49 -1.62 -3.75
C SER A 185 -13.79 -1.89 -2.99
N ILE A 186 -14.63 -0.86 -2.82
CA ILE A 186 -15.96 -1.00 -2.20
C ILE A 186 -16.88 -1.83 -3.10
N ALA A 187 -16.85 -1.57 -4.42
CA ALA A 187 -17.66 -2.32 -5.38
C ALA A 187 -17.28 -3.82 -5.41
N ILE A 188 -15.99 -4.13 -5.38
CA ILE A 188 -15.50 -5.52 -5.32
C ILE A 188 -15.93 -6.19 -4.01
N ALA A 189 -15.77 -5.51 -2.88
CA ALA A 189 -16.15 -6.03 -1.57
C ALA A 189 -17.67 -6.29 -1.44
N PHE A 190 -18.50 -5.54 -2.15
CA PHE A 190 -19.95 -5.71 -2.15
C PHE A 190 -20.44 -6.76 -3.16
N GLY A 191 -19.69 -6.98 -4.24
CA GLY A 191 -20.06 -7.93 -5.30
C GLY A 191 -19.67 -9.37 -5.04
N PHE A 192 -18.92 -9.62 -3.99
CA PHE A 192 -18.48 -10.96 -3.55
C PHE A 192 -19.39 -11.48 -2.45
#